data_71468bd4a7cffc41ff8f6407e0160ad9
#
_entry.id   71468bd4a7cffc41ff8f6407e0160ad9
#
_cell.length_a   1.000
_cell.length_b   1.000
_cell.length_c   1.000
_cell.angle_alpha   90.00
_cell.angle_beta   90.00
_cell.angle_gamma   90.00
#
_symmetry.space_group_name_H-M   'P 1'
#
loop_
_entity.id
_entity.type
_entity.pdbx_description
1 polymer ?
#
loop_
_entity_poly.entity_id
_entity_poly.type
_entity_poly.pdbx_seq_one_letter_code
_entity_poly.pdbx_strand_id
1 'polypeptide(L)'
;MKPLAKIAIACFALWLATPTAWAAGHKAGSGSATIDRFLGNIPQFFKLQPFYIPVIRDGRVVNQVNLIISIETFGQANKEKVMAARLKLQDAFLRDLYGVIAVRHGNGRAYIAKTVKIRLRRLARKIIGGDVVKDVLIEASFTMRPRI
;
A
#
# COMPACT_ATOMS: atom_id res chain seq x y z
N MET A 1 -53.54 74.29 -30.28
CA MET A 1 -54.84 73.63 -30.60
C MET A 1 -54.60 72.12 -30.88
N LYS A 2 -55.09 71.28 -30.00
CA LYS A 2 -55.70 69.91 -30.15
C LYS A 2 -55.07 68.90 -31.11
N PRO A 3 -55.38 67.62 -30.86
CA PRO A 3 -55.33 66.74 -29.67
C PRO A 3 -54.76 65.38 -29.94
N LEU A 4 -54.46 64.69 -28.88
CA LEU A 4 -54.80 63.27 -28.61
C LEU A 4 -54.84 62.22 -29.70
N ALA A 5 -53.97 61.21 -29.61
CA ALA A 5 -54.38 59.87 -29.93
C ALA A 5 -53.68 58.88 -28.98
N LYS A 6 -54.49 58.35 -28.10
CA LYS A 6 -54.16 57.20 -27.22
C LYS A 6 -54.10 56.01 -28.04
N ILE A 7 -52.93 55.31 -28.13
CA ILE A 7 -52.84 53.95 -28.62
C ILE A 7 -52.35 53.12 -27.47
N ALA A 8 -53.29 52.42 -26.86
CA ALA A 8 -52.99 51.33 -25.87
C ALA A 8 -52.51 50.17 -26.60
N ILE A 9 -51.22 49.88 -26.52
CA ILE A 9 -50.67 48.60 -27.00
C ILE A 9 -50.68 47.65 -25.79
N ALA A 10 -51.62 46.74 -25.82
CA ALA A 10 -51.68 45.59 -24.88
C ALA A 10 -50.50 44.67 -25.16
N CYS A 11 -49.46 44.76 -24.36
CA CYS A 11 -48.39 43.76 -24.36
C CYS A 11 -48.90 42.48 -23.74
N PHE A 12 -49.23 41.53 -24.59
CA PHE A 12 -49.56 40.16 -24.24
C PHE A 12 -48.26 39.51 -23.77
N ALA A 13 -48.06 39.48 -22.44
CA ALA A 13 -46.95 38.81 -21.81
C ALA A 13 -47.21 37.28 -21.89
N LEU A 14 -46.62 36.64 -22.91
CA LEU A 14 -46.59 35.23 -23.03
C LEU A 14 -45.61 34.67 -21.96
N TRP A 15 -46.15 34.26 -20.84
CA TRP A 15 -45.43 33.57 -19.78
C TRP A 15 -45.04 32.19 -20.29
N LEU A 16 -43.83 32.05 -20.81
CA LEU A 16 -43.20 30.77 -21.07
C LEU A 16 -42.89 30.14 -19.70
N ALA A 17 -43.77 29.28 -19.23
CA ALA A 17 -43.51 28.39 -18.13
C ALA A 17 -42.43 27.39 -18.56
N THR A 18 -41.20 27.66 -18.19
CA THR A 18 -40.12 26.65 -18.28
C THR A 18 -40.40 25.56 -17.25
N PRO A 19 -40.53 24.28 -17.67
CA PRO A 19 -40.57 23.21 -16.71
C PRO A 19 -39.16 23.14 -16.06
N THR A 20 -39.09 23.51 -14.79
CA THR A 20 -37.93 23.14 -13.95
C THR A 20 -37.86 21.64 -13.91
N ALA A 21 -37.01 21.06 -14.77
CA ALA A 21 -36.60 19.69 -14.67
C ALA A 21 -35.96 19.54 -13.27
N TRP A 22 -36.71 18.93 -12.37
CA TRP A 22 -36.17 18.45 -11.12
C TRP A 22 -35.11 17.40 -11.49
N ALA A 23 -33.88 17.86 -11.62
CA ALA A 23 -32.75 16.96 -11.60
C ALA A 23 -32.79 16.28 -10.23
N ALA A 24 -33.43 15.10 -10.20
CA ALA A 24 -33.30 14.20 -9.09
C ALA A 24 -31.81 13.92 -8.95
N GLY A 25 -31.19 14.65 -8.03
CA GLY A 25 -29.82 14.38 -7.62
C GLY A 25 -29.78 12.95 -7.14
N HIS A 26 -29.36 12.07 -8.01
CA HIS A 26 -28.93 10.73 -7.60
C HIS A 26 -27.82 10.95 -6.60
N LYS A 27 -28.14 10.81 -5.33
CA LYS A 27 -27.16 10.58 -4.29
C LYS A 27 -26.45 9.27 -4.64
N ALA A 28 -25.48 9.35 -5.54
CA ALA A 28 -24.46 8.32 -5.73
C ALA A 28 -23.52 8.33 -4.51
N GLY A 29 -24.07 8.14 -3.33
CA GLY A 29 -23.34 8.30 -2.07
C GLY A 29 -23.31 7.05 -1.18
N SER A 30 -24.10 6.03 -1.48
CA SER A 30 -24.21 4.88 -0.57
C SER A 30 -23.41 3.65 -1.05
N GLY A 31 -23.22 3.50 -2.36
CA GLY A 31 -22.47 2.37 -2.91
C GLY A 31 -20.96 2.50 -2.78
N SER A 32 -20.44 3.72 -2.94
CA SER A 32 -19.01 4.00 -2.88
C SER A 32 -18.40 3.68 -1.50
N ALA A 33 -19.01 4.17 -0.44
CA ALA A 33 -18.50 3.94 0.93
C ALA A 33 -18.47 2.46 1.34
N THR A 34 -19.39 1.66 0.82
CA THR A 34 -19.41 0.22 1.10
C THR A 34 -18.34 -0.50 0.27
N ILE A 35 -18.20 -0.13 -0.99
CA ILE A 35 -17.15 -0.67 -1.87
C ILE A 35 -15.76 -0.28 -1.35
N ASP A 36 -15.57 0.98 -0.93
CA ASP A 36 -14.30 1.45 -0.36
C ASP A 36 -13.94 0.71 0.94
N ARG A 37 -14.93 0.37 1.79
CA ARG A 37 -14.71 -0.47 2.98
C ARG A 37 -14.30 -1.89 2.61
N PHE A 38 -14.93 -2.49 1.59
CA PHE A 38 -14.54 -3.81 1.11
C PHE A 38 -13.13 -3.79 0.49
N LEU A 39 -12.84 -2.83 -0.38
CA LEU A 39 -11.53 -2.68 -1.01
C LEU A 39 -10.44 -2.31 0.02
N GLY A 40 -10.79 -1.54 1.05
CA GLY A 40 -9.86 -1.18 2.12
C GLY A 40 -9.45 -2.37 3.00
N ASN A 41 -10.25 -3.43 3.07
CA ASN A 41 -9.96 -4.64 3.83
C ASN A 41 -9.29 -5.76 3.01
N ILE A 42 -9.20 -5.62 1.69
CA ILE A 42 -8.52 -6.62 0.86
C ILE A 42 -7.02 -6.57 1.15
N PRO A 43 -6.41 -7.70 1.56
CA PRO A 43 -4.97 -7.76 1.77
C PRO A 43 -4.22 -7.42 0.48
N GLN A 44 -3.29 -6.50 0.56
CA GLN A 44 -2.41 -6.13 -0.53
C GLN A 44 -0.97 -6.52 -0.18
N PHE A 45 -0.25 -7.02 -1.17
CA PHE A 45 1.12 -7.46 -0.99
C PHE A 45 2.07 -6.59 -1.79
N PHE A 46 3.14 -6.16 -1.14
CA PHE A 46 4.25 -5.48 -1.80
C PHE A 46 5.52 -6.31 -1.66
N LYS A 47 6.00 -6.84 -2.77
CA LYS A 47 7.23 -7.62 -2.82
C LYS A 47 8.45 -6.70 -2.88
N LEU A 48 9.39 -6.90 -1.94
CA LEU A 48 10.68 -6.23 -1.95
C LEU A 48 11.65 -6.93 -2.91
N GLN A 49 12.73 -6.24 -3.27
CA GLN A 49 13.81 -6.88 -4.01
C GLN A 49 14.43 -8.02 -3.19
N PRO A 50 14.91 -9.09 -3.84
CA PRO A 50 15.55 -10.19 -3.14
C PRO A 50 16.75 -9.74 -2.32
N PHE A 51 16.90 -10.34 -1.13
CA PHE A 51 18.04 -10.12 -0.25
C PHE A 51 19.04 -11.26 -0.39
N TYR A 52 20.28 -10.92 -0.62
CA TYR A 52 21.40 -11.86 -0.76
C TYR A 52 22.36 -11.64 0.41
N ILE A 53 22.38 -12.60 1.34
CA ILE A 53 23.14 -12.47 2.59
C ILE A 53 24.19 -13.54 2.69
N PRO A 54 25.48 -13.18 2.66
CA PRO A 54 26.57 -14.13 2.82
C PRO A 54 26.62 -14.61 4.27
N VAL A 55 26.82 -15.91 4.45
CA VAL A 55 27.13 -16.53 5.74
C VAL A 55 28.63 -16.70 5.84
N ILE A 56 29.23 -16.00 6.78
CA ILE A 56 30.70 -15.98 6.97
C ILE A 56 31.04 -16.87 8.16
N ARG A 57 31.99 -17.77 7.98
CA ARG A 57 32.63 -18.57 9.03
C ARG A 57 34.14 -18.50 8.86
N ASP A 58 34.83 -18.26 9.95
CA ASP A 58 36.30 -18.22 9.98
C ASP A 58 36.90 -17.32 8.88
N GLY A 59 36.25 -16.14 8.69
CA GLY A 59 36.64 -15.17 7.68
C GLY A 59 36.33 -15.55 6.21
N ARG A 60 35.63 -16.68 5.97
CA ARG A 60 35.29 -17.16 4.62
C ARG A 60 33.77 -17.22 4.43
N VAL A 61 33.31 -16.90 3.22
CA VAL A 61 31.92 -17.09 2.83
C VAL A 61 31.66 -18.57 2.59
N VAL A 62 30.94 -19.21 3.49
CA VAL A 62 30.60 -20.64 3.40
C VAL A 62 29.28 -20.91 2.70
N ASN A 63 28.34 -19.97 2.78
CA ASN A 63 27.03 -20.07 2.16
C ASN A 63 26.48 -18.67 1.84
N GLN A 64 25.44 -18.62 1.01
CA GLN A 64 24.64 -17.43 0.75
C GLN A 64 23.18 -17.76 0.98
N VAL A 65 22.51 -16.98 1.79
CA VAL A 65 21.07 -17.08 2.03
C VAL A 65 20.35 -16.03 1.18
N ASN A 66 19.43 -16.49 0.35
CA ASN A 66 18.60 -15.63 -0.48
C ASN A 66 17.19 -15.63 0.08
N LEU A 67 16.64 -14.43 0.32
CA LEU A 67 15.32 -14.24 0.89
C LEU A 67 14.46 -13.37 -0.03
N ILE A 68 13.24 -13.82 -0.29
CA ILE A 68 12.19 -13.04 -0.94
C ILE A 68 11.16 -12.68 0.11
N ILE A 69 10.94 -11.39 0.31
CA ILE A 69 10.12 -10.85 1.39
C ILE A 69 9.00 -10.00 0.80
N SER A 70 7.78 -10.24 1.26
CA SER A 70 6.61 -9.42 0.94
C SER A 70 6.02 -8.80 2.19
N ILE A 71 5.55 -7.57 2.05
CA ILE A 71 4.85 -6.83 3.10
C ILE A 71 3.36 -6.88 2.80
N GLU A 72 2.59 -7.42 3.74
CA GLU A 72 1.13 -7.42 3.70
C GLU A 72 0.60 -6.12 4.31
N THR A 73 -0.32 -5.47 3.60
CA THR A 73 -0.95 -4.21 4.01
C THR A 73 -2.47 -4.32 3.96
N PHE A 74 -3.15 -3.38 4.59
CA PHE A 74 -4.59 -3.21 4.47
C PHE A 74 -4.89 -2.20 3.37
N GLY A 75 -5.49 -2.66 2.26
CA GLY A 75 -5.90 -1.82 1.15
C GLY A 75 -4.77 -1.24 0.30
N GLN A 76 -5.17 -0.67 -0.83
CA GLN A 76 -4.24 -0.16 -1.84
C GLN A 76 -3.47 1.08 -1.38
N ALA A 77 -4.12 2.01 -0.68
CA ALA A 77 -3.48 3.23 -0.20
C ALA A 77 -2.30 2.95 0.75
N ASN A 78 -2.40 1.91 1.58
CA ASN A 78 -1.32 1.50 2.45
C ASN A 78 -0.18 0.80 1.69
N LYS A 79 -0.50 0.07 0.62
CA LYS A 79 0.51 -0.49 -0.28
C LYS A 79 1.35 0.63 -0.93
N GLU A 80 0.74 1.74 -1.32
CA GLU A 80 1.44 2.91 -1.87
C GLU A 80 2.39 3.55 -0.86
N LYS A 81 2.00 3.64 0.42
CA LYS A 81 2.90 4.08 1.50
C LYS A 81 4.11 3.17 1.64
N VAL A 82 3.91 1.86 1.56
CA VAL A 82 5.02 0.88 1.57
C VAL A 82 5.93 1.08 0.37
N MET A 83 5.36 1.27 -0.81
CA MET A 83 6.12 1.50 -2.04
C MET A 83 6.96 2.78 -1.96
N ALA A 84 6.42 3.87 -1.41
CA ALA A 84 7.16 5.11 -1.19
C ALA A 84 8.33 4.94 -0.19
N ALA A 85 8.16 4.10 0.83
CA ALA A 85 9.18 3.82 1.84
C ALA A 85 10.12 2.66 1.47
N ARG A 86 10.01 2.08 0.26
CA ARG A 86 10.70 0.85 -0.14
C ARG A 86 12.22 0.86 0.13
N LEU A 87 12.89 1.96 -0.20
CA LEU A 87 14.34 2.06 -0.03
C LEU A 87 14.76 2.05 1.43
N LYS A 88 14.01 2.75 2.30
CA LYS A 88 14.24 2.73 3.74
C LYS A 88 14.03 1.35 4.33
N LEU A 89 12.98 0.65 3.86
CA LEU A 89 12.70 -0.73 4.27
C LEU A 89 13.78 -1.69 3.81
N GLN A 90 14.21 -1.57 2.55
CA GLN A 90 15.26 -2.40 1.98
C GLN A 90 16.56 -2.28 2.78
N ASP A 91 17.01 -1.06 3.06
CA ASP A 91 18.22 -0.78 3.84
C ASP A 91 18.10 -1.30 5.28
N ALA A 92 17.01 -0.98 5.96
CA ALA A 92 16.78 -1.41 7.33
C ALA A 92 16.69 -2.94 7.47
N PHE A 93 16.00 -3.60 6.52
CA PHE A 93 15.89 -5.06 6.50
C PHE A 93 17.25 -5.70 6.22
N LEU A 94 18.01 -5.16 5.28
CA LEU A 94 19.33 -5.67 4.96
C LEU A 94 20.24 -5.65 6.18
N ARG A 95 20.31 -4.53 6.89
CA ARG A 95 21.11 -4.40 8.12
C ARG A 95 20.69 -5.40 9.21
N ASP A 96 19.40 -5.54 9.44
CA ASP A 96 18.89 -6.49 10.46
C ASP A 96 19.17 -7.94 10.07
N LEU A 97 18.97 -8.29 8.80
CA LEU A 97 19.23 -9.62 8.27
C LEU A 97 20.71 -10.00 8.36
N TYR A 98 21.62 -9.08 8.06
CA TYR A 98 23.05 -9.30 8.25
C TYR A 98 23.36 -9.63 9.71
N GLY A 99 22.85 -8.86 10.67
CA GLY A 99 23.06 -9.10 12.08
C GLY A 99 22.51 -10.43 12.60
N VAL A 100 21.40 -10.91 12.01
CA VAL A 100 20.78 -12.18 12.45
C VAL A 100 21.39 -13.39 11.75
N ILE A 101 21.63 -13.31 10.45
CA ILE A 101 22.03 -14.46 9.63
C ILE A 101 23.54 -14.66 9.66
N ALA A 102 24.33 -13.59 9.57
CA ALA A 102 25.77 -13.69 9.57
C ALA A 102 26.36 -14.12 10.91
N VAL A 103 25.73 -13.72 12.02
CA VAL A 103 26.26 -13.94 13.39
C VAL A 103 25.70 -15.23 14.04
N ARG A 104 24.49 -15.66 13.72
CA ARG A 104 23.86 -16.83 14.37
C ARG A 104 24.09 -18.12 13.59
N HIS A 105 25.04 -18.88 14.06
CA HIS A 105 25.35 -20.21 13.59
C HIS A 105 24.63 -21.27 14.46
N GLY A 106 23.88 -22.18 13.84
CA GLY A 106 23.55 -23.45 14.47
C GLY A 106 22.08 -23.79 14.75
N ASN A 107 21.16 -22.84 14.80
CA ASN A 107 19.75 -23.17 15.03
C ASN A 107 19.01 -23.34 13.70
N GLY A 108 18.24 -24.40 13.56
CA GLY A 108 17.61 -24.82 12.32
C GLY A 108 16.86 -23.72 11.54
N ARG A 109 16.71 -23.89 10.24
CA ARG A 109 16.10 -22.93 9.29
C ARG A 109 14.73 -22.40 9.75
N ALA A 110 13.90 -23.22 10.37
CA ALA A 110 12.58 -22.84 10.85
C ALA A 110 12.64 -21.80 11.99
N TYR A 111 13.58 -21.95 12.89
CA TYR A 111 13.78 -20.99 13.99
C TYR A 111 14.26 -19.64 13.47
N ILE A 112 15.18 -19.66 12.52
CA ILE A 112 15.68 -18.42 11.89
C ILE A 112 14.54 -17.70 11.16
N ALA A 113 13.74 -18.42 10.38
CA ALA A 113 12.63 -17.84 9.62
C ALA A 113 11.59 -17.15 10.55
N LYS A 114 11.20 -17.82 11.65
CA LYS A 114 10.27 -17.26 12.64
C LYS A 114 10.83 -16.00 13.32
N THR A 115 12.09 -16.05 13.74
CA THR A 115 12.76 -14.93 14.38
C THR A 115 12.91 -13.75 13.42
N VAL A 116 13.35 -14.00 12.20
CA VAL A 116 13.48 -13.00 11.14
C VAL A 116 12.12 -12.35 10.86
N LYS A 117 11.06 -13.13 10.66
CA LYS A 117 9.71 -12.60 10.41
C LYS A 117 9.27 -11.62 11.50
N ILE A 118 9.41 -12.00 12.77
CA ILE A 118 9.00 -11.16 13.91
C ILE A 118 9.80 -9.85 13.95
N ARG A 119 11.10 -9.91 13.72
CA ARG A 119 11.98 -8.74 13.71
C ARG A 119 11.65 -7.79 12.57
N LEU A 120 11.55 -8.32 11.36
CA LEU A 120 11.24 -7.52 10.17
C LEU A 120 9.86 -6.87 10.25
N ARG A 121 8.85 -7.58 10.79
CA ARG A 121 7.52 -7.00 11.04
C ARG A 121 7.59 -5.82 12.01
N ARG A 122 8.33 -5.96 13.12
CA ARG A 122 8.53 -4.88 14.09
C ARG A 122 9.23 -3.68 13.45
N LEU A 123 10.25 -3.94 12.64
CA LEU A 123 11.03 -2.93 11.96
C LEU A 123 10.18 -2.18 10.90
N ALA A 124 9.41 -2.91 10.09
CA ALA A 124 8.49 -2.33 9.12
C ALA A 124 7.46 -1.40 9.80
N ARG A 125 6.84 -1.87 10.89
CA ARG A 125 5.89 -1.07 11.67
C ARG A 125 6.51 0.19 12.27
N LYS A 126 7.78 0.12 12.68
CA LYS A 126 8.51 1.29 13.20
C LYS A 126 8.78 2.33 12.10
N ILE A 127 9.01 1.90 10.86
CA ILE A 127 9.38 2.78 9.73
C ILE A 127 8.16 3.43 9.09
N ILE A 128 7.06 2.67 8.92
CA ILE A 128 5.91 3.09 8.12
C ILE A 128 4.67 3.37 9.00
N GLY A 129 4.54 2.65 10.11
CA GLY A 129 3.38 2.68 10.99
C GLY A 129 2.77 1.30 11.22
N GLY A 130 2.24 1.10 12.42
CA GLY A 130 1.64 -0.19 12.81
C GLY A 130 0.29 -0.46 12.16
N ASP A 131 -0.41 0.59 11.79
CA ASP A 131 -1.70 0.61 11.09
C ASP A 131 -1.57 0.28 9.61
N VAL A 132 -0.41 0.55 9.00
CA VAL A 132 -0.13 0.31 7.60
C VAL A 132 0.29 -1.13 7.34
N VAL A 133 1.17 -1.66 8.20
CA VAL A 133 1.77 -2.99 8.03
C VAL A 133 0.99 -4.03 8.81
N LYS A 134 0.29 -4.90 8.09
CA LYS A 134 -0.41 -6.05 8.68
C LYS A 134 0.59 -7.13 9.09
N ASP A 135 1.36 -7.63 8.13
CA ASP A 135 2.37 -8.67 8.37
C ASP A 135 3.55 -8.57 7.39
N VAL A 136 4.59 -9.35 7.66
CA VAL A 136 5.74 -9.54 6.78
C VAL A 136 5.85 -11.03 6.49
N LEU A 137 5.88 -11.37 5.21
CA LEU A 137 5.91 -12.74 4.72
C LEU A 137 7.28 -13.04 4.11
N ILE A 138 7.82 -14.21 4.40
CA ILE A 138 9.00 -14.75 3.71
C ILE A 138 8.47 -15.74 2.68
N GLU A 139 8.48 -15.34 1.40
CA GLU A 139 7.93 -16.15 0.31
C GLU A 139 8.88 -17.27 -0.10
N ALA A 140 10.17 -16.99 -0.11
CA ALA A 140 11.20 -17.98 -0.45
C ALA A 140 12.45 -17.74 0.38
N SER A 141 13.09 -18.84 0.77
CA SER A 141 14.38 -18.84 1.43
C SER A 141 15.17 -20.04 0.94
N PHE A 142 16.27 -19.81 0.24
CA PHE A 142 17.15 -20.85 -0.24
C PHE A 142 18.61 -20.49 0.03
N THR A 143 19.40 -21.53 0.25
CA THR A 143 20.82 -21.39 0.54
C THR A 143 21.62 -21.92 -0.64
N MET A 144 22.51 -21.11 -1.16
CA MET A 144 23.44 -21.51 -2.20
C MET A 144 24.86 -21.66 -1.62
N ARG A 145 25.55 -22.72 -2.01
CA ARG A 145 27.00 -22.81 -1.78
C ARG A 145 27.70 -22.06 -2.88
N PRO A 146 28.68 -21.17 -2.57
CA PRO A 146 29.52 -20.61 -3.61
C PRO A 146 30.23 -21.75 -4.34
N ARG A 147 30.24 -21.72 -5.66
CA ARG A 147 31.16 -22.57 -6.43
C ARG A 147 32.53 -21.92 -6.33
N ILE A 148 33.43 -22.59 -5.66
CA ILE A 148 34.87 -22.26 -5.64
C ILE A 148 35.47 -22.89 -6.88
#